data_2fda95106d320f0d43ef7caf8e9153f3
#
_entry.id   2fda95106d320f0d43ef7caf8e9153f3
#
_cell.length_a   1.000
_cell.length_b   1.000
_cell.length_c   1.000
_cell.angle_alpha   90.00
_cell.angle_beta   90.00
_cell.angle_gamma   90.00
#
_symmetry.space_group_name_H-M   'P 1'
#
loop_
_entity.id
_entity.type
_entity.pdbx_description
1 polymer ?
#
loop_
_entity_poly.entity_id
_entity_poly.type
_entity_poly.pdbx_seq_one_letter_code
_entity_poly.pdbx_strand_id
1 'polypeptide(L)'
;MEKDPFKEYLRESEPDQVYKGYAWSTAIGLQAVDGLKPSKYLIDTAIQNIEGKITMKEAQSLIDSYYEKKSALLSDDERTEEADKVSSRIAEILSETAFSFSPNEYIAIHRKLFQGIYKHAGKIRDYNITKKEWVLDGATVMYGSASELQSTLEYDFSQEKDFSYKGLSMDEIIHHLAVFISRLWQIHIFGEGNTRTTAVFFIKYLRTLGFSATNDIFAENAWYFRNALVRANYTNLQKGIHET
;
A
#
# COMPACT_ATOMS: atom_id res chain seq x y z
N MET A 1 -1.67 -4.47 20.84
CA MET A 1 -2.23 -4.00 19.56
C MET A 1 -3.18 -2.87 19.85
N GLU A 2 -2.90 -1.69 19.34
CA GLU A 2 -3.78 -0.53 19.43
C GLU A 2 -5.05 -0.84 18.60
N LYS A 3 -6.23 -0.63 19.18
CA LYS A 3 -7.51 -0.90 18.46
C LYS A 3 -7.64 0.08 17.30
N ASP A 4 -8.15 -0.40 16.15
CA ASP A 4 -8.52 0.46 15.04
C ASP A 4 -9.47 1.58 15.52
N PRO A 5 -9.05 2.86 15.44
CA PRO A 5 -9.82 3.98 15.99
C PRO A 5 -11.12 4.23 15.22
N PHE A 6 -11.30 3.63 14.03
CA PHE A 6 -12.48 3.85 13.18
C PHE A 6 -13.49 2.72 13.24
N LYS A 7 -13.27 1.71 14.10
CA LYS A 7 -14.10 0.50 14.18
C LYS A 7 -15.58 0.77 14.43
N GLU A 8 -15.91 1.82 15.15
CA GLU A 8 -17.31 2.19 15.40
C GLU A 8 -18.00 2.66 14.11
N TYR A 9 -17.33 3.42 13.28
CA TYR A 9 -17.86 3.89 11.99
C TYR A 9 -18.10 2.75 10.99
N LEU A 10 -17.37 1.65 11.11
CA LEU A 10 -17.51 0.48 10.24
C LEU A 10 -18.76 -0.37 10.55
N ARG A 11 -19.36 -0.20 11.72
CA ARG A 11 -20.45 -1.05 12.19
C ARG A 11 -21.82 -0.39 12.17
N GLU A 12 -21.91 0.89 12.47
CA GLU A 12 -23.16 1.55 12.84
C GLU A 12 -23.43 2.84 12.04
N SER A 13 -22.60 3.15 11.06
CA SER A 13 -22.69 4.43 10.35
C SER A 13 -23.38 4.32 9.00
N GLU A 14 -23.74 5.48 8.46
CA GLU A 14 -24.25 5.63 7.10
C GLU A 14 -23.22 5.10 6.07
N PRO A 15 -23.65 4.62 4.89
CA PRO A 15 -22.76 3.99 3.90
C PRO A 15 -21.54 4.82 3.51
N ASP A 16 -21.68 6.14 3.40
CA ASP A 16 -20.56 7.05 3.08
C ASP A 16 -19.52 7.09 4.21
N GLN A 17 -19.97 7.10 5.46
CA GLN A 17 -19.07 7.07 6.63
C GLN A 17 -18.35 5.71 6.74
N VAL A 18 -19.06 4.62 6.47
CA VAL A 18 -18.48 3.27 6.42
C VAL A 18 -17.38 3.20 5.36
N TYR A 19 -17.65 3.72 4.16
CA TYR A 19 -16.69 3.72 3.06
C TYR A 19 -15.43 4.55 3.39
N LYS A 20 -15.60 5.77 3.92
CA LYS A 20 -14.49 6.59 4.40
C LYS A 20 -13.74 5.93 5.55
N GLY A 21 -14.47 5.35 6.51
CA GLY A 21 -13.90 4.60 7.62
C GLY A 21 -12.97 3.49 7.14
N TYR A 22 -13.38 2.70 6.16
CA TYR A 22 -12.54 1.67 5.55
C TYR A 22 -11.30 2.26 4.87
N ALA A 23 -11.43 3.36 4.13
CA ALA A 23 -10.31 4.01 3.47
C ALA A 23 -9.26 4.49 4.48
N TRP A 24 -9.68 5.15 5.56
CA TRP A 24 -8.79 5.61 6.63
C TRP A 24 -8.19 4.47 7.46
N SER A 25 -8.99 3.47 7.81
CA SER A 25 -8.52 2.28 8.54
C SER A 25 -7.40 1.56 7.78
N THR A 26 -7.56 1.38 6.45
CA THR A 26 -6.48 0.85 5.60
C THR A 26 -5.27 1.75 5.62
N ALA A 27 -5.49 3.02 5.42
CA ALA A 27 -4.43 3.98 5.26
C ALA A 27 -3.50 3.99 6.49
N ILE A 28 -4.07 4.01 7.70
CA ILE A 28 -3.28 3.97 8.94
C ILE A 28 -2.67 2.60 9.20
N GLY A 29 -3.41 1.51 8.91
CA GLY A 29 -2.93 0.15 9.09
C GLY A 29 -1.70 -0.15 8.23
N LEU A 30 -1.71 0.30 6.96
CA LEU A 30 -0.60 0.11 6.05
C LEU A 30 0.71 0.77 6.49
N GLN A 31 0.69 1.75 7.39
CA GLN A 31 1.93 2.33 7.91
C GLN A 31 2.75 1.33 8.74
N ALA A 32 2.08 0.34 9.33
CA ALA A 32 2.72 -0.68 10.14
C ALA A 32 3.70 -1.58 9.36
N VAL A 33 3.57 -1.71 8.03
CA VAL A 33 4.50 -2.51 7.19
C VAL A 33 5.93 -1.96 7.24
N ASP A 34 6.08 -0.66 7.47
CA ASP A 34 7.36 0.03 7.60
C ASP A 34 7.65 0.47 9.06
N GLY A 35 6.86 -0.03 10.02
CA GLY A 35 7.00 0.27 11.44
C GLY A 35 6.67 1.72 11.80
N LEU A 36 5.86 2.39 10.98
CA LEU A 36 5.44 3.76 11.18
C LEU A 36 4.16 3.81 12.02
N LYS A 37 3.97 4.91 12.77
CA LYS A 37 2.78 5.15 13.58
C LYS A 37 2.19 6.51 13.26
N PRO A 38 0.93 6.56 12.84
CA PRO A 38 0.19 7.81 12.66
C PRO A 38 0.04 8.58 13.98
N SER A 39 0.00 9.89 13.87
CA SER A 39 -0.21 10.78 15.02
C SER A 39 -1.68 10.81 15.46
N LYS A 40 -1.88 11.27 16.72
CA LYS A 40 -3.24 11.56 17.19
C LYS A 40 -3.90 12.67 16.35
N TYR A 41 -3.13 13.65 15.87
CA TYR A 41 -3.65 14.72 15.02
C TYR A 41 -4.23 14.18 13.71
N LEU A 42 -3.56 13.22 13.06
CA LEU A 42 -4.12 12.55 11.89
C LEU A 42 -5.43 11.83 12.20
N ILE A 43 -5.48 11.08 13.31
CA ILE A 43 -6.70 10.33 13.70
C ILE A 43 -7.87 11.28 13.92
N ASP A 44 -7.65 12.37 14.65
CA ASP A 44 -8.69 13.40 14.92
C ASP A 44 -9.15 14.08 13.62
N THR A 45 -8.25 14.31 12.68
CA THR A 45 -8.56 14.88 11.35
C THR A 45 -9.34 13.87 10.49
N ALA A 46 -8.97 12.61 10.50
CA ALA A 46 -9.68 11.55 9.80
C ALA A 46 -11.12 11.37 10.29
N ILE A 47 -11.34 11.42 11.61
CA ILE A 47 -12.68 11.40 12.22
C ILE A 47 -13.55 12.55 11.67
N GLN A 48 -13.03 13.77 11.62
CA GLN A 48 -13.77 14.90 11.05
C GLN A 48 -14.17 14.68 9.58
N ASN A 49 -13.27 14.04 8.80
CA ASN A 49 -13.57 13.70 7.41
C ASN A 49 -14.61 12.58 7.30
N ILE A 50 -14.53 11.54 8.12
CA ILE A 50 -15.51 10.44 8.17
C ILE A 50 -16.89 10.98 8.53
N GLU A 51 -16.97 11.84 9.53
CA GLU A 51 -18.21 12.47 9.97
C GLU A 51 -18.75 13.57 9.01
N GLY A 52 -18.03 13.84 7.90
CA GLY A 52 -18.44 14.81 6.90
C GLY A 52 -18.28 16.29 7.31
N LYS A 53 -17.58 16.56 8.42
CA LYS A 53 -17.29 17.92 8.89
C LYS A 53 -16.29 18.66 7.99
N ILE A 54 -15.39 17.90 7.38
CA ILE A 54 -14.40 18.39 6.41
C ILE A 54 -14.32 17.45 5.20
N THR A 55 -13.95 18.00 4.06
CA THR A 55 -13.65 17.24 2.83
C THR A 55 -12.27 16.56 2.93
N MET A 56 -11.99 15.58 2.07
CA MET A 56 -10.68 14.96 1.96
C MET A 56 -9.58 15.99 1.64
N LYS A 57 -9.87 16.95 0.78
CA LYS A 57 -8.94 18.03 0.43
C LYS A 57 -8.61 18.93 1.62
N GLU A 58 -9.61 19.25 2.44
CA GLU A 58 -9.40 20.03 3.68
C GLU A 58 -8.58 19.20 4.69
N ALA A 59 -8.86 17.90 4.82
CA ALA A 59 -8.08 17.03 5.69
C ALA A 59 -6.59 17.01 5.30
N GLN A 60 -6.28 16.88 4.01
CA GLN A 60 -4.90 16.94 3.51
C GLN A 60 -4.25 18.30 3.79
N SER A 61 -4.96 19.41 3.51
CA SER A 61 -4.44 20.74 3.76
C SER A 61 -4.15 20.98 5.24
N LEU A 62 -4.99 20.45 6.15
CA LEU A 62 -4.75 20.52 7.59
C LEU A 62 -3.48 19.76 8.01
N ILE A 63 -3.28 18.56 7.47
CA ILE A 63 -2.09 17.74 7.75
C ILE A 63 -0.83 18.42 7.22
N ASP A 64 -0.83 18.88 5.97
CA ASP A 64 0.30 19.59 5.37
C ASP A 64 0.66 20.85 6.17
N SER A 65 -0.33 21.69 6.51
CA SER A 65 -0.12 22.91 7.29
C SER A 65 0.36 22.64 8.71
N TYR A 66 -0.05 21.52 9.32
CA TYR A 66 0.44 21.11 10.63
C TYR A 66 1.96 20.85 10.61
N TYR A 67 2.42 20.10 9.60
CA TYR A 67 3.85 19.77 9.49
C TYR A 67 4.69 20.93 8.98
N GLU A 68 4.19 21.78 8.09
CA GLU A 68 4.86 23.03 7.71
C GLU A 68 5.18 23.92 8.92
N LYS A 69 4.23 24.07 9.84
CA LYS A 69 4.42 24.84 11.07
C LYS A 69 5.39 24.14 12.06
N LYS A 70 5.36 22.81 12.11
CA LYS A 70 6.15 21.99 13.03
C LYS A 70 7.60 21.83 12.59
N SER A 71 7.86 21.68 11.30
CA SER A 71 9.21 21.60 10.71
C SER A 71 10.08 22.82 11.04
N ALA A 72 9.43 23.95 11.36
CA ALA A 72 10.14 25.13 11.83
C ALA A 72 10.68 24.99 13.27
N LEU A 73 10.32 23.94 14.00
CA LEU A 73 10.56 23.82 15.45
C LEU A 73 11.35 22.59 15.93
N LEU A 74 11.31 21.41 15.26
CA LEU A 74 11.95 20.18 15.76
C LEU A 74 12.30 19.17 14.65
N SER A 75 13.46 18.50 14.76
CA SER A 75 14.01 17.53 13.79
C SER A 75 13.60 16.06 14.00
N ASP A 76 12.79 15.71 15.01
CA ASP A 76 12.59 14.30 15.44
C ASP A 76 11.31 13.65 14.90
N ASP A 77 10.58 14.29 13.98
CA ASP A 77 9.23 13.92 13.59
C ASP A 77 9.06 13.39 12.15
N GLU A 78 10.16 13.22 11.40
CA GLU A 78 10.11 12.80 9.97
C GLU A 78 9.32 11.52 9.75
N ARG A 79 9.41 10.53 10.63
CA ARG A 79 8.70 9.25 10.51
C ARG A 79 7.19 9.38 10.77
N THR A 80 6.79 10.25 11.69
CA THR A 80 5.38 10.52 11.97
C THR A 80 4.77 11.38 10.87
N GLU A 81 5.51 12.35 10.35
CA GLU A 81 5.11 13.15 9.19
C GLU A 81 4.87 12.26 7.96
N GLU A 82 5.79 11.33 7.68
CA GLU A 82 5.61 10.34 6.62
C GLU A 82 4.32 9.55 6.83
N ALA A 83 4.12 8.98 8.03
CA ALA A 83 2.94 8.19 8.33
C ALA A 83 1.65 8.97 8.08
N ASP A 84 1.58 10.21 8.53
CA ASP A 84 0.38 11.04 8.44
C ASP A 84 0.09 11.48 7.00
N LYS A 85 1.09 12.02 6.31
CA LYS A 85 0.93 12.47 4.91
C LYS A 85 0.60 11.31 3.98
N VAL A 86 1.28 10.16 4.14
CA VAL A 86 1.02 8.98 3.31
C VAL A 86 -0.36 8.39 3.63
N SER A 87 -0.79 8.36 4.90
CA SER A 87 -2.13 7.88 5.26
C SER A 87 -3.23 8.74 4.60
N SER A 88 -3.13 10.06 4.64
CA SER A 88 -4.14 10.93 4.01
C SER A 88 -4.24 10.70 2.51
N ARG A 89 -3.12 10.48 1.84
CA ARG A 89 -3.05 10.22 0.40
C ARG A 89 -3.58 8.83 0.02
N ILE A 90 -3.32 7.80 0.85
CA ILE A 90 -3.92 6.48 0.69
C ILE A 90 -5.44 6.57 0.82
N ALA A 91 -5.94 7.24 1.85
CA ALA A 91 -7.37 7.42 2.08
C ALA A 91 -8.04 8.15 0.89
N GLU A 92 -7.39 9.17 0.32
CA GLU A 92 -7.86 9.84 -0.88
C GLU A 92 -7.93 8.90 -2.08
N ILE A 93 -6.83 8.19 -2.41
CA ILE A 93 -6.78 7.28 -3.56
C ILE A 93 -7.83 6.18 -3.43
N LEU A 94 -8.01 5.63 -2.23
CA LEU A 94 -9.00 4.58 -1.98
C LEU A 94 -10.45 5.11 -2.02
N SER A 95 -10.65 6.40 -1.79
CA SER A 95 -11.96 7.05 -1.90
C SER A 95 -12.32 7.42 -3.35
N GLU A 96 -11.36 7.52 -4.25
CA GLU A 96 -11.59 7.76 -5.67
C GLU A 96 -12.05 6.49 -6.40
N THR A 97 -13.00 6.62 -7.32
CA THR A 97 -13.43 5.50 -8.18
C THR A 97 -12.53 5.31 -9.40
N ALA A 98 -11.93 6.41 -9.88
CA ALA A 98 -11.03 6.36 -11.04
C ALA A 98 -9.84 5.44 -10.81
N PHE A 99 -9.58 4.57 -11.77
CA PHE A 99 -8.43 3.66 -11.78
C PHE A 99 -8.18 3.16 -13.20
N SER A 100 -6.91 3.03 -13.57
CA SER A 100 -6.46 2.42 -14.82
C SER A 100 -5.50 1.28 -14.53
N PHE A 101 -5.81 0.09 -14.99
CA PHE A 101 -4.89 -1.04 -14.86
C PHE A 101 -3.71 -0.87 -15.83
N SER A 102 -2.63 -0.29 -15.35
CA SER A 102 -1.42 -0.02 -16.16
C SER A 102 -0.16 0.17 -15.30
N PRO A 103 1.04 -0.07 -15.86
CA PRO A 103 2.31 0.28 -15.20
C PRO A 103 2.39 1.76 -14.80
N ASN A 104 1.87 2.64 -15.63
CA ASN A 104 1.87 4.08 -15.36
C ASN A 104 1.01 4.44 -14.15
N GLU A 105 -0.12 3.78 -13.96
CA GLU A 105 -0.96 3.97 -12.77
C GLU A 105 -0.24 3.50 -11.49
N TYR A 106 0.43 2.35 -11.55
CA TYR A 106 1.24 1.85 -10.44
C TYR A 106 2.32 2.84 -10.02
N ILE A 107 3.03 3.43 -11.00
CA ILE A 107 4.04 4.47 -10.78
C ILE A 107 3.40 5.77 -10.28
N ALA A 108 2.23 6.15 -10.81
CA ALA A 108 1.51 7.35 -10.40
C ALA A 108 1.00 7.26 -8.96
N ILE A 109 0.51 6.10 -8.52
CA ILE A 109 0.16 5.83 -7.12
C ILE A 109 1.38 6.05 -6.22
N HIS A 110 2.52 5.45 -6.52
CA HIS A 110 3.73 5.68 -5.73
C HIS A 110 4.12 7.16 -5.68
N ARG A 111 4.06 7.86 -6.81
CA ARG A 111 4.35 9.30 -6.86
C ARG A 111 3.39 10.08 -5.96
N LYS A 112 2.07 9.82 -6.05
CA LYS A 112 1.06 10.50 -5.24
C LYS A 112 1.25 10.22 -3.75
N LEU A 113 1.58 8.99 -3.37
CA LEU A 113 1.83 8.62 -1.98
C LEU A 113 3.03 9.36 -1.37
N PHE A 114 4.13 9.46 -2.10
CA PHE A 114 5.44 9.83 -1.54
C PHE A 114 6.01 11.16 -2.03
N GLN A 115 5.28 11.93 -2.85
CA GLN A 115 5.74 13.26 -3.26
C GLN A 115 5.97 14.17 -2.04
N GLY A 116 7.15 14.83 -2.02
CA GLY A 116 7.56 15.67 -0.89
C GLY A 116 8.05 14.89 0.34
N ILE A 117 7.93 13.55 0.36
CA ILE A 117 8.53 12.65 1.36
C ILE A 117 9.84 12.07 0.80
N TYR A 118 9.77 11.43 -0.36
CA TYR A 118 10.95 10.87 -1.02
C TYR A 118 11.35 11.68 -2.25
N LYS A 119 12.64 12.00 -2.39
CA LYS A 119 13.18 12.68 -3.59
C LYS A 119 12.99 11.85 -4.88
N HIS A 120 12.81 10.55 -4.73
CA HIS A 120 12.62 9.60 -5.83
C HIS A 120 11.13 9.15 -5.99
N ALA A 121 10.18 9.87 -5.44
CA ALA A 121 8.76 9.53 -5.57
C ALA A 121 8.34 9.38 -7.04
N GLY A 122 7.81 8.20 -7.39
CA GLY A 122 7.41 7.85 -8.77
C GLY A 122 8.58 7.61 -9.74
N LYS A 123 9.80 7.42 -9.24
CA LYS A 123 10.96 7.08 -10.07
C LYS A 123 11.35 5.62 -9.87
N ILE A 124 11.54 4.92 -10.97
CA ILE A 124 12.10 3.57 -10.96
C ILE A 124 13.55 3.67 -10.50
N ARG A 125 13.98 2.79 -9.58
CA ARG A 125 15.37 2.73 -9.12
C ARG A 125 16.31 2.30 -10.24
N ASP A 126 17.52 2.79 -10.20
CA ASP A 126 18.62 2.48 -11.14
C ASP A 126 19.76 1.66 -10.50
N TYR A 127 19.52 1.10 -9.31
CA TYR A 127 20.47 0.29 -8.55
C TYR A 127 19.81 -1.01 -8.04
N ASN A 128 20.63 -2.05 -7.85
CA ASN A 128 20.19 -3.30 -7.25
C ASN A 128 20.05 -3.15 -5.74
N ILE A 129 19.06 -3.83 -5.17
CA ILE A 129 18.79 -3.83 -3.74
C ILE A 129 18.89 -5.22 -3.16
N THR A 130 19.30 -5.29 -1.90
CA THR A 130 19.27 -6.48 -1.06
C THR A 130 18.79 -6.07 0.32
N LYS A 131 17.76 -6.73 0.84
CA LYS A 131 17.21 -6.47 2.18
C LYS A 131 17.29 -7.73 3.01
N LYS A 132 17.81 -7.63 4.23
CA LYS A 132 17.72 -8.71 5.20
C LYS A 132 16.32 -8.76 5.77
N GLU A 133 15.65 -9.89 5.61
CA GLU A 133 14.29 -10.10 6.04
C GLU A 133 14.26 -10.90 7.35
N TRP A 134 13.77 -10.29 8.42
CA TRP A 134 13.70 -10.93 9.74
C TRP A 134 12.83 -12.20 9.70
N VAL A 135 11.78 -12.23 8.89
CA VAL A 135 10.88 -13.37 8.71
C VAL A 135 11.54 -14.55 8.00
N LEU A 136 12.73 -14.34 7.42
CA LEU A 136 13.59 -15.35 6.78
C LEU A 136 14.90 -15.56 7.55
N ASP A 137 14.93 -15.28 8.84
CA ASP A 137 16.13 -15.38 9.68
C ASP A 137 17.33 -14.59 9.13
N GLY A 138 17.07 -13.44 8.52
CA GLY A 138 18.07 -12.56 7.93
C GLY A 138 18.50 -12.90 6.49
N ALA A 139 17.88 -13.91 5.87
CA ALA A 139 18.03 -14.14 4.43
C ALA A 139 17.31 -13.05 3.62
N THR A 140 17.53 -13.02 2.30
CA THR A 140 16.96 -12.02 1.38
C THR A 140 16.09 -12.68 0.33
N VAL A 141 15.15 -11.91 -0.21
CA VAL A 141 14.46 -12.22 -1.47
C VAL A 141 15.31 -11.74 -2.64
N MET A 142 15.27 -12.42 -3.76
CA MET A 142 15.84 -11.91 -5.02
C MET A 142 14.87 -10.91 -5.64
N TYR A 143 15.22 -9.63 -5.55
CA TYR A 143 14.47 -8.56 -6.19
C TYR A 143 14.87 -8.37 -7.65
N GLY A 144 14.00 -7.74 -8.45
CA GLY A 144 14.27 -7.47 -9.86
C GLY A 144 15.60 -6.74 -10.10
N SER A 145 16.29 -7.10 -11.20
CA SER A 145 17.52 -6.41 -11.62
C SER A 145 17.22 -4.99 -12.06
N ALA A 146 18.04 -4.03 -11.65
CA ALA A 146 17.83 -2.62 -11.98
C ALA A 146 17.77 -2.35 -13.50
N SER A 147 18.50 -3.13 -14.30
CA SER A 147 18.49 -3.01 -15.77
C SER A 147 17.21 -3.50 -16.44
N GLU A 148 16.36 -4.26 -15.73
CA GLU A 148 15.21 -4.96 -16.32
C GLU A 148 13.87 -4.58 -15.65
N LEU A 149 13.88 -3.67 -14.66
CA LEU A 149 12.70 -3.35 -13.87
C LEU A 149 11.52 -2.90 -14.71
N GLN A 150 11.75 -2.01 -15.66
CA GLN A 150 10.68 -1.49 -16.50
C GLN A 150 10.12 -2.57 -17.42
N SER A 151 10.99 -3.33 -18.12
CA SER A 151 10.54 -4.39 -19.02
C SER A 151 9.83 -5.52 -18.28
N THR A 152 10.29 -5.88 -17.09
CA THR A 152 9.63 -6.88 -16.24
C THR A 152 8.25 -6.40 -15.78
N LEU A 153 8.15 -5.13 -15.36
CA LEU A 153 6.87 -4.53 -15.00
C LEU A 153 5.88 -4.55 -16.16
N GLU A 154 6.30 -4.09 -17.33
CA GLU A 154 5.48 -4.07 -18.54
C GLU A 154 5.02 -5.48 -18.95
N TYR A 155 5.91 -6.46 -18.83
CA TYR A 155 5.63 -7.86 -19.10
C TYR A 155 4.55 -8.40 -18.16
N ASP A 156 4.70 -8.25 -16.85
CA ASP A 156 3.74 -8.77 -15.87
C ASP A 156 2.36 -8.13 -16.05
N PHE A 157 2.31 -6.81 -16.32
CA PHE A 157 1.04 -6.14 -16.62
C PHE A 157 0.40 -6.61 -17.93
N SER A 158 1.20 -6.92 -18.95
CA SER A 158 0.69 -7.48 -20.21
C SER A 158 0.10 -8.87 -19.98
N GLN A 159 0.80 -9.74 -19.26
CA GLN A 159 0.34 -11.08 -18.96
C GLN A 159 -1.00 -11.07 -18.19
N GLU A 160 -1.10 -10.20 -17.18
CA GLU A 160 -2.33 -10.05 -16.39
C GLU A 160 -3.48 -9.48 -17.22
N LYS A 161 -3.21 -8.51 -18.10
CA LYS A 161 -4.22 -7.92 -18.99
C LYS A 161 -4.79 -8.92 -19.99
N ASP A 162 -3.96 -9.86 -20.45
CA ASP A 162 -4.33 -10.88 -21.42
C ASP A 162 -4.95 -12.13 -20.74
N PHE A 163 -4.89 -12.19 -19.41
CA PHE A 163 -5.44 -13.30 -18.64
C PHE A 163 -6.98 -13.31 -18.62
N SER A 164 -7.57 -14.48 -18.80
CA SER A 164 -9.01 -14.64 -18.79
C SER A 164 -9.52 -15.31 -17.52
N TYR A 165 -10.27 -14.59 -16.74
CA TYR A 165 -10.97 -15.11 -15.54
C TYR A 165 -12.20 -15.96 -15.85
N LYS A 166 -12.62 -16.05 -17.13
CA LYS A 166 -13.84 -16.74 -17.53
C LYS A 166 -13.74 -18.24 -17.28
N GLY A 167 -14.68 -18.77 -16.52
CA GLY A 167 -14.81 -20.20 -16.26
C GLY A 167 -13.94 -20.74 -15.13
N LEU A 168 -13.16 -19.86 -14.46
CA LEU A 168 -12.38 -20.23 -13.29
C LEU A 168 -13.24 -20.29 -12.03
N SER A 169 -12.91 -21.20 -11.13
CA SER A 169 -13.42 -21.23 -9.77
C SER A 169 -12.85 -20.04 -8.94
N MET A 170 -13.49 -19.74 -7.83
CA MET A 170 -13.01 -18.70 -6.93
C MET A 170 -11.59 -18.99 -6.41
N ASP A 171 -11.29 -20.24 -6.10
CA ASP A 171 -9.96 -20.64 -5.61
C ASP A 171 -8.87 -20.43 -6.66
N GLU A 172 -9.15 -20.74 -7.94
CA GLU A 172 -8.24 -20.48 -9.05
C GLU A 172 -8.02 -18.98 -9.26
N ILE A 173 -9.08 -18.17 -9.14
CA ILE A 173 -8.97 -16.71 -9.24
C ILE A 173 -8.13 -16.15 -8.09
N ILE A 174 -8.38 -16.59 -6.86
CA ILE A 174 -7.60 -16.14 -5.68
C ILE A 174 -6.13 -16.53 -5.84
N HIS A 175 -5.86 -17.76 -6.25
CA HIS A 175 -4.48 -18.22 -6.47
C HIS A 175 -3.78 -17.39 -7.55
N HIS A 176 -4.41 -17.18 -8.70
CA HIS A 176 -3.86 -16.35 -9.77
C HIS A 176 -3.54 -14.92 -9.30
N LEU A 177 -4.49 -14.27 -8.62
CA LEU A 177 -4.32 -12.93 -8.07
C LEU A 177 -3.19 -12.86 -7.01
N ALA A 178 -3.07 -13.90 -6.17
CA ALA A 178 -1.99 -13.98 -5.20
C ALA A 178 -0.61 -14.09 -5.88
N VAL A 179 -0.51 -14.89 -6.94
CA VAL A 179 0.72 -15.02 -7.75
C VAL A 179 1.05 -13.70 -8.44
N PHE A 180 0.08 -13.07 -9.09
CA PHE A 180 0.27 -11.78 -9.76
C PHE A 180 0.79 -10.72 -8.81
N ILE A 181 0.13 -10.53 -7.67
CA ILE A 181 0.52 -9.47 -6.72
C ILE A 181 1.86 -9.76 -6.05
N SER A 182 2.18 -11.04 -5.83
CA SER A 182 3.46 -11.47 -5.29
C SER A 182 4.61 -11.14 -6.25
N ARG A 183 4.46 -11.45 -7.54
CA ARG A 183 5.44 -11.10 -8.59
C ARG A 183 5.61 -9.60 -8.74
N LEU A 184 4.51 -8.85 -8.80
CA LEU A 184 4.54 -7.39 -8.89
C LEU A 184 5.32 -6.79 -7.71
N TRP A 185 5.11 -7.28 -6.50
CA TRP A 185 5.87 -6.84 -5.32
C TRP A 185 7.36 -7.22 -5.42
N GLN A 186 7.69 -8.41 -5.94
CA GLN A 186 9.06 -8.91 -6.06
C GLN A 186 9.90 -8.06 -7.03
N ILE A 187 9.32 -7.50 -8.08
CA ILE A 187 10.03 -6.60 -8.98
C ILE A 187 10.67 -5.45 -8.17
N HIS A 188 9.96 -4.94 -7.17
CA HIS A 188 10.46 -3.95 -6.21
C HIS A 188 11.05 -2.72 -6.92
N ILE A 189 10.26 -2.13 -7.79
CA ILE A 189 10.74 -1.10 -8.74
C ILE A 189 11.17 0.21 -8.09
N PHE A 190 10.73 0.47 -6.86
CA PHE A 190 11.06 1.70 -6.15
C PHE A 190 12.13 1.45 -5.08
N GLY A 191 12.84 2.51 -4.66
CA GLY A 191 13.80 2.44 -3.58
C GLY A 191 13.14 2.13 -2.23
N GLU A 192 12.00 2.76 -1.96
CA GLU A 192 11.17 2.60 -0.74
C GLU A 192 9.69 2.61 -1.10
N GLY A 193 8.80 2.26 -0.16
CA GLY A 193 7.33 2.36 -0.31
C GLY A 193 6.67 1.31 -1.20
N ASN A 194 7.41 0.28 -1.65
CA ASN A 194 6.87 -0.75 -2.56
C ASN A 194 5.65 -1.48 -1.98
N THR A 195 5.69 -1.90 -0.73
CA THR A 195 4.58 -2.66 -0.12
C THR A 195 3.31 -1.84 -0.02
N ARG A 196 3.40 -0.57 0.40
CA ARG A 196 2.24 0.33 0.50
C ARG A 196 1.64 0.62 -0.89
N THR A 197 2.50 0.88 -1.88
CA THR A 197 2.07 1.09 -3.28
C THR A 197 1.37 -0.14 -3.84
N THR A 198 1.98 -1.33 -3.64
CA THR A 198 1.43 -2.60 -4.11
C THR A 198 0.06 -2.87 -3.48
N ALA A 199 -0.09 -2.66 -2.17
CA ALA A 199 -1.37 -2.86 -1.48
C ALA A 199 -2.47 -1.91 -2.00
N VAL A 200 -2.17 -0.62 -2.15
CA VAL A 200 -3.14 0.37 -2.66
C VAL A 200 -3.54 0.05 -4.09
N PHE A 201 -2.58 -0.25 -4.96
CA PHE A 201 -2.85 -0.66 -6.34
C PHE A 201 -3.73 -1.91 -6.39
N PHE A 202 -3.40 -2.93 -5.58
CA PHE A 202 -4.13 -4.20 -5.57
C PHE A 202 -5.57 -4.04 -5.09
N ILE A 203 -5.81 -3.24 -4.05
CA ILE A 203 -7.18 -2.92 -3.59
C ILE A 203 -8.00 -2.28 -4.72
N LYS A 204 -7.42 -1.31 -5.43
CA LYS A 204 -8.08 -0.67 -6.58
C LYS A 204 -8.35 -1.67 -7.70
N TYR A 205 -7.39 -2.53 -8.02
CA TYR A 205 -7.54 -3.56 -9.04
C TYR A 205 -8.64 -4.56 -8.68
N LEU A 206 -8.64 -5.09 -7.46
CA LEU A 206 -9.69 -6.01 -6.98
C LEU A 206 -11.10 -5.41 -7.14
N ARG A 207 -11.25 -4.12 -6.86
CA ARG A 207 -12.54 -3.42 -7.04
C ARG A 207 -12.98 -3.39 -8.50
N THR A 208 -12.07 -3.27 -9.47
CA THR A 208 -12.41 -3.33 -10.90
C THR A 208 -12.85 -4.72 -11.35
N LEU A 209 -12.40 -5.75 -10.66
CA LEU A 209 -12.83 -7.13 -10.88
C LEU A 209 -14.15 -7.47 -10.15
N GLY A 210 -14.75 -6.50 -9.45
CA GLY A 210 -16.02 -6.66 -8.74
C GLY A 210 -15.90 -7.24 -7.33
N PHE A 211 -14.68 -7.37 -6.80
CA PHE A 211 -14.49 -7.78 -5.40
C PHE A 211 -14.76 -6.62 -4.44
N SER A 212 -15.50 -6.90 -3.38
CA SER A 212 -15.58 -6.04 -2.22
C SER A 212 -14.30 -6.23 -1.40
N ALA A 213 -13.24 -5.53 -1.79
CA ALA A 213 -12.00 -5.55 -1.04
C ALA A 213 -12.20 -4.74 0.25
N THR A 214 -12.62 -5.43 1.31
CA THR A 214 -12.62 -4.91 2.65
C THR A 214 -11.21 -5.00 3.23
N ASN A 215 -10.96 -4.24 4.22
CA ASN A 215 -9.66 -3.78 4.67
C ASN A 215 -9.12 -4.47 5.89
N ASP A 216 -9.83 -5.43 6.42
CA ASP A 216 -9.58 -6.01 7.73
C ASP A 216 -8.13 -6.53 7.87
N ILE A 217 -7.59 -7.10 6.77
CA ILE A 217 -6.20 -7.59 6.78
C ILE A 217 -5.19 -6.44 6.87
N PHE A 218 -5.39 -5.36 6.12
CA PHE A 218 -4.43 -4.24 6.11
C PHE A 218 -4.54 -3.39 7.39
N ALA A 219 -5.75 -3.19 7.91
CA ALA A 219 -5.98 -2.41 9.12
C ALA A 219 -5.39 -3.07 10.37
N GLU A 220 -5.54 -4.39 10.51
CA GLU A 220 -5.14 -5.12 11.71
C GLU A 220 -3.82 -5.90 11.53
N ASN A 221 -3.48 -6.30 10.31
CA ASN A 221 -2.39 -7.22 10.01
C ASN A 221 -1.55 -6.84 8.77
N ALA A 222 -1.30 -5.57 8.53
CA ALA A 222 -0.55 -5.12 7.36
C ALA A 222 0.84 -5.77 7.23
N TRP A 223 1.54 -5.97 8.37
CA TRP A 223 2.82 -6.67 8.40
C TRP A 223 2.71 -8.16 8.00
N TYR A 224 1.53 -8.80 8.23
CA TYR A 224 1.29 -10.18 7.77
C TYR A 224 1.26 -10.22 6.24
N PHE A 225 0.57 -9.28 5.59
CA PHE A 225 0.57 -9.14 4.14
C PHE A 225 1.99 -9.00 3.58
N ARG A 226 2.78 -8.08 4.15
CA ARG A 226 4.19 -7.92 3.77
C ARG A 226 5.00 -9.21 3.92
N ASN A 227 4.87 -9.88 5.04
CA ASN A 227 5.62 -11.11 5.32
C ASN A 227 5.18 -12.28 4.43
N ALA A 228 3.90 -12.35 4.06
CA ALA A 228 3.42 -13.33 3.08
C ALA A 228 4.08 -13.12 1.71
N LEU A 229 4.16 -11.86 1.24
CA LEU A 229 4.87 -11.52 -0.01
C LEU A 229 6.36 -11.89 0.05
N VAL A 230 7.02 -11.62 1.18
CA VAL A 230 8.42 -12.00 1.38
C VAL A 230 8.60 -13.52 1.29
N ARG A 231 7.75 -14.29 1.98
CA ARG A 231 7.84 -15.77 1.98
C ARG A 231 7.50 -16.37 0.63
N ALA A 232 6.51 -15.86 -0.07
CA ALA A 232 6.10 -16.33 -1.39
C ALA A 232 7.21 -16.17 -2.45
N ASN A 233 8.12 -15.22 -2.25
CA ASN A 233 9.23 -14.95 -3.17
C ASN A 233 10.60 -15.43 -2.66
N TYR A 234 10.62 -16.26 -1.61
CA TYR A 234 11.87 -16.78 -1.06
C TYR A 234 12.19 -18.14 -1.62
N THR A 235 13.34 -18.24 -2.26
CA THR A 235 13.90 -19.49 -2.75
C THR A 235 15.22 -19.82 -2.04
N ASN A 236 15.35 -21.04 -1.54
CA ASN A 236 16.58 -21.56 -0.99
C ASN A 236 16.73 -23.06 -1.35
N LEU A 237 17.41 -23.32 -2.45
CA LEU A 237 17.58 -24.67 -2.99
C LEU A 237 18.31 -25.62 -2.04
N GLN A 238 19.23 -25.10 -1.21
CA GLN A 238 19.97 -25.92 -0.23
C GLN A 238 19.04 -26.40 0.90
N LYS A 239 18.00 -25.63 1.22
CA LYS A 239 16.98 -25.99 2.22
C LYS A 239 15.73 -26.63 1.59
N GLY A 240 15.71 -26.87 0.28
CA GLY A 240 14.55 -27.40 -0.44
C GLY A 240 13.36 -26.44 -0.47
N ILE A 241 13.60 -25.14 -0.29
CA ILE A 241 12.56 -24.11 -0.36
C ILE A 241 12.52 -23.56 -1.78
N HIS A 242 11.36 -23.62 -2.40
CA HIS A 242 11.10 -23.10 -3.74
C HIS A 242 10.04 -21.99 -3.67
N GLU A 243 10.07 -21.09 -4.65
CA GLU A 243 8.98 -20.13 -4.88
C GLU A 243 7.67 -20.89 -5.08
N THR A 244 6.61 -20.45 -4.45
CA THR A 244 5.26 -21.06 -4.54
C THR A 244 4.34 -20.19 -5.38
#